data_73b7ef4b6c4e83f2f386227a2da98a28
#
_entry.id   73b7ef4b6c4e83f2f386227a2da98a28
#
_cell.length_a   1.000
_cell.length_b   1.000
_cell.length_c   1.000
_cell.angle_alpha   90.00
_cell.angle_beta   90.00
_cell.angle_gamma   90.00
#
_symmetry.space_group_name_H-M   'P 1'
#
loop_
_entity.id
_entity.type
_entity.pdbx_description
1 polymer ?
#
loop_
_entity_poly.entity_id
_entity_poly.type
_entity_poly.pdbx_seq_one_letter_code
_entity_poly.pdbx_strand_id
1 'polypeptide(L)'
;MNVGVVGAGVLGLAAARILQDLGHSVTIFEGRDEVGGQVVTFPVGGTPLECFYHHLFTNDTTSVRYIQEMGLGDELLWIEPHNGHLVNGRRYPFVTAMDLLKFTAIPLTSRIRHGLVALYLRRQKHGLEKYEGVTARKWMERAVGKKAFNAFWGPLLRGKFADYMDEVGMVWLWNKIYLRFASRKSGNKESLGYLRGSFRRYYEALAEHIKERGGTIHLSAPVEEVVVEDGAVGGIRVAGELHPFDAVLMTTPNIITRKIAPVLPAEYTEILDRVRYQWATCLVLTLDRPLSDMYWLSIADDLPFVACVEHTNFMKPEEYGGNHIVYLSNYASSGNPVLEMDARQVLEHYTPGLKVINPDFDPSWVRNAWFFKDPGGQPVIGTNYSRSIPPFATGIAGLYLANTTQVYPEDRGQNYSLQLGEEVARLIHADVRAVAARKGAWI
;
A
#
# COMPACT_ATOMS: atom_id res chain seq x y z
N MET A 1 -13.60 -1.70 -28.05
CA MET A 1 -13.78 -2.96 -27.37
C MET A 1 -14.51 -2.71 -26.06
N ASN A 2 -15.21 -3.74 -25.58
CA ASN A 2 -15.83 -3.75 -24.29
C ASN A 2 -14.89 -4.44 -23.27
N VAL A 3 -14.42 -3.71 -22.25
CA VAL A 3 -13.45 -4.21 -21.27
C VAL A 3 -14.09 -4.29 -19.89
N GLY A 4 -14.05 -5.49 -19.31
CA GLY A 4 -14.47 -5.71 -17.91
C GLY A 4 -13.28 -5.50 -16.96
N VAL A 5 -13.46 -4.75 -15.88
CA VAL A 5 -12.46 -4.56 -14.84
C VAL A 5 -12.99 -5.13 -13.52
N VAL A 6 -12.22 -6.01 -12.90
CA VAL A 6 -12.56 -6.62 -11.61
C VAL A 6 -11.82 -5.89 -10.51
N GLY A 7 -12.55 -5.08 -9.74
CA GLY A 7 -12.07 -4.25 -8.64
C GLY A 7 -12.02 -2.76 -8.97
N ALA A 8 -12.69 -1.94 -8.16
CA ALA A 8 -12.67 -0.48 -8.22
C ALA A 8 -11.64 0.12 -7.25
N GLY A 9 -10.55 -0.58 -7.01
CA GLY A 9 -9.40 -0.03 -6.30
C GLY A 9 -8.66 1.01 -7.14
N VAL A 10 -7.65 1.63 -6.55
CA VAL A 10 -6.82 2.68 -7.16
C VAL A 10 -6.32 2.30 -8.56
N LEU A 11 -5.83 1.07 -8.72
CA LEU A 11 -5.33 0.52 -9.99
C LEU A 11 -6.45 0.35 -11.02
N GLY A 12 -7.57 -0.26 -10.61
CA GLY A 12 -8.70 -0.51 -11.51
C GLY A 12 -9.32 0.77 -12.04
N LEU A 13 -9.48 1.78 -11.19
CA LEU A 13 -9.98 3.12 -11.60
C LEU A 13 -9.01 3.80 -12.57
N ALA A 14 -7.69 3.75 -12.30
CA ALA A 14 -6.69 4.32 -13.21
C ALA A 14 -6.69 3.63 -14.57
N ALA A 15 -6.73 2.29 -14.58
CA ALA A 15 -6.79 1.51 -15.82
C ALA A 15 -8.06 1.81 -16.62
N ALA A 16 -9.21 1.87 -15.96
CA ALA A 16 -10.49 2.18 -16.59
C ALA A 16 -10.49 3.55 -17.27
N ARG A 17 -9.98 4.58 -16.58
CA ARG A 17 -9.83 5.92 -17.15
C ARG A 17 -8.97 5.90 -18.42
N ILE A 18 -7.79 5.30 -18.38
CA ILE A 18 -6.88 5.26 -19.53
C ILE A 18 -7.47 4.44 -20.68
N LEU A 19 -8.15 3.32 -20.40
CA LEU A 19 -8.86 2.55 -21.42
C LEU A 19 -9.93 3.39 -22.13
N GLN A 20 -10.69 4.21 -21.40
CA GLN A 20 -11.65 5.14 -22.00
C GLN A 20 -10.96 6.22 -22.84
N ASP A 21 -9.84 6.78 -22.39
CA ASP A 21 -9.04 7.74 -23.16
C ASP A 21 -8.53 7.14 -24.48
N LEU A 22 -8.30 5.82 -24.50
CA LEU A 22 -7.90 5.04 -25.66
C LEU A 22 -9.08 4.53 -26.53
N GLY A 23 -10.32 4.94 -26.20
CA GLY A 23 -11.53 4.66 -26.99
C GLY A 23 -12.20 3.31 -26.72
N HIS A 24 -11.97 2.71 -25.53
CA HIS A 24 -12.65 1.49 -25.11
C HIS A 24 -13.86 1.80 -24.24
N SER A 25 -14.90 0.95 -24.30
CA SER A 25 -15.99 0.92 -23.32
C SER A 25 -15.54 0.14 -22.09
N VAL A 26 -15.83 0.65 -20.89
CA VAL A 26 -15.36 0.02 -19.65
C VAL A 26 -16.51 -0.20 -18.68
N THR A 27 -16.56 -1.39 -18.10
CA THR A 27 -17.43 -1.74 -16.98
C THR A 27 -16.61 -2.28 -15.82
N ILE A 28 -16.76 -1.69 -14.64
CA ILE A 28 -16.07 -2.10 -13.41
C ILE A 28 -17.02 -2.82 -12.48
N PHE A 29 -16.58 -3.94 -11.89
CA PHE A 29 -17.29 -4.67 -10.84
C PHE A 29 -16.48 -4.63 -9.55
N GLU A 30 -17.09 -4.11 -8.49
CA GLU A 30 -16.50 -4.00 -7.15
C GLU A 30 -17.39 -4.74 -6.14
N GLY A 31 -16.76 -5.59 -5.33
CA GLY A 31 -17.46 -6.37 -4.31
C GLY A 31 -17.94 -5.56 -3.10
N ARG A 32 -17.32 -4.40 -2.86
CA ARG A 32 -17.70 -3.49 -1.78
C ARG A 32 -18.72 -2.47 -2.25
N ASP A 33 -19.31 -1.76 -1.30
CA ASP A 33 -20.27 -0.68 -1.52
C ASP A 33 -19.62 0.67 -1.82
N GLU A 34 -18.26 0.74 -1.81
CA GLU A 34 -17.49 1.94 -2.12
C GLU A 34 -16.26 1.64 -3.00
N VAL A 35 -15.77 2.64 -3.71
CA VAL A 35 -14.52 2.61 -4.49
C VAL A 35 -13.31 2.90 -3.60
N GLY A 36 -12.08 2.59 -4.08
CA GLY A 36 -10.82 2.92 -3.41
C GLY A 36 -9.99 1.71 -2.98
N GLY A 37 -10.57 0.51 -2.92
CA GLY A 37 -9.84 -0.72 -2.60
C GLY A 37 -9.26 -0.70 -1.18
N GLN A 38 -7.93 -0.65 -1.00
CA GLN A 38 -7.27 -0.57 0.31
C GLN A 38 -7.33 0.82 0.96
N VAL A 39 -7.87 1.83 0.27
CA VAL A 39 -8.09 3.19 0.78
C VAL A 39 -9.54 3.40 1.23
N VAL A 40 -10.26 2.31 1.49
CA VAL A 40 -11.61 2.36 2.07
C VAL A 40 -11.63 3.09 3.41
N THR A 41 -12.79 3.70 3.69
CA THR A 41 -12.95 4.60 4.82
C THR A 41 -14.10 4.17 5.75
N PHE A 42 -14.12 4.79 6.92
CA PHE A 42 -15.23 4.72 7.86
C PHE A 42 -15.47 6.12 8.49
N PRO A 43 -16.66 6.43 8.97
CA PRO A 43 -16.96 7.78 9.47
C PRO A 43 -16.41 8.00 10.88
N VAL A 44 -15.71 9.13 11.07
CA VAL A 44 -15.27 9.61 12.40
C VAL A 44 -15.61 11.10 12.52
N GLY A 45 -16.45 11.46 13.48
CA GLY A 45 -16.85 12.85 13.70
C GLY A 45 -17.51 13.53 12.49
N GLY A 46 -18.12 12.74 11.58
CA GLY A 46 -18.75 13.23 10.35
C GLY A 46 -17.81 13.30 9.14
N THR A 47 -16.52 12.98 9.30
CA THR A 47 -15.52 12.97 8.22
C THR A 47 -15.12 11.53 7.90
N PRO A 48 -14.99 11.15 6.61
CA PRO A 48 -14.40 9.87 6.23
C PRO A 48 -12.94 9.79 6.68
N LEU A 49 -12.56 8.66 7.28
CA LEU A 49 -11.19 8.37 7.71
C LEU A 49 -10.77 7.02 7.14
N GLU A 50 -9.58 6.92 6.58
CA GLU A 50 -9.07 5.66 6.04
C GLU A 50 -8.94 4.59 7.13
N CYS A 51 -9.34 3.34 6.84
CA CYS A 51 -9.18 2.19 7.74
C CYS A 51 -7.71 1.87 8.05
N PHE A 52 -6.82 2.23 7.14
CA PHE A 52 -5.36 2.16 7.28
C PHE A 52 -4.78 3.54 6.99
N TYR A 53 -3.83 4.01 7.78
CA TYR A 53 -3.23 5.34 7.58
C TYR A 53 -2.60 5.48 6.18
N HIS A 54 -2.83 6.61 5.56
CA HIS A 54 -2.27 6.96 4.24
C HIS A 54 -1.70 8.39 4.26
N HIS A 55 -0.65 8.60 3.50
CA HIS A 55 -0.10 9.90 3.15
C HIS A 55 0.63 9.80 1.80
N LEU A 56 0.92 10.92 1.17
CA LEU A 56 1.74 11.00 -0.03
C LEU A 56 3.13 11.54 0.30
N PHE A 57 4.11 11.09 -0.47
CA PHE A 57 5.42 11.71 -0.54
C PHE A 57 5.46 12.77 -1.64
N THR A 58 6.38 13.73 -1.54
CA THR A 58 6.50 14.81 -2.54
C THR A 58 6.90 14.30 -3.93
N ASN A 59 7.43 13.09 -4.02
CA ASN A 59 7.77 12.39 -5.27
C ASN A 59 6.66 11.44 -5.77
N ASP A 60 5.49 11.40 -5.13
CA ASP A 60 4.31 10.68 -5.60
C ASP A 60 3.57 11.47 -6.69
N THR A 61 4.32 11.82 -7.74
CA THR A 61 3.88 12.76 -8.79
C THR A 61 2.66 12.30 -9.55
N THR A 62 2.45 10.99 -9.72
CA THR A 62 1.27 10.45 -10.39
C THR A 62 0.02 10.69 -9.55
N SER A 63 0.06 10.40 -8.25
CA SER A 63 -1.06 10.68 -7.33
C SER A 63 -1.39 12.17 -7.30
N VAL A 64 -0.38 13.04 -7.22
CA VAL A 64 -0.55 14.50 -7.24
C VAL A 64 -1.22 14.94 -8.54
N ARG A 65 -0.78 14.42 -9.69
CA ARG A 65 -1.39 14.71 -10.99
C ARG A 65 -2.86 14.30 -11.03
N TYR A 66 -3.22 13.08 -10.59
CA TYR A 66 -4.62 12.64 -10.55
C TYR A 66 -5.48 13.52 -9.64
N ILE A 67 -5.00 13.89 -8.46
CA ILE A 67 -5.71 14.81 -7.54
C ILE A 67 -5.95 16.17 -8.21
N GLN A 68 -4.94 16.71 -8.91
CA GLN A 68 -5.07 17.99 -9.64
C GLN A 68 -6.04 17.89 -10.82
N GLU A 69 -5.99 16.82 -11.61
CA GLU A 69 -6.88 16.56 -12.74
C GLU A 69 -8.34 16.36 -12.30
N MET A 70 -8.57 15.87 -11.08
CA MET A 70 -9.91 15.80 -10.47
C MET A 70 -10.34 17.12 -9.80
N GLY A 71 -9.61 18.22 -9.99
CA GLY A 71 -9.97 19.52 -9.44
C GLY A 71 -9.75 19.68 -7.94
N LEU A 72 -9.01 18.78 -7.30
CA LEU A 72 -8.81 18.75 -5.85
C LEU A 72 -7.40 19.23 -5.42
N GLY A 73 -6.64 19.84 -6.35
CA GLY A 73 -5.26 20.25 -6.09
C GLY A 73 -5.10 21.21 -4.91
N ASP A 74 -6.01 22.16 -4.73
CA ASP A 74 -5.99 23.14 -3.64
C ASP A 74 -6.31 22.53 -2.26
N GLU A 75 -6.91 21.32 -2.25
CA GLU A 75 -7.23 20.59 -1.03
C GLU A 75 -6.09 19.64 -0.60
N LEU A 76 -5.04 19.49 -1.41
CA LEU A 76 -3.87 18.69 -1.09
C LEU A 76 -2.92 19.49 -0.18
N LEU A 77 -2.92 19.14 1.08
CA LEU A 77 -2.09 19.75 2.11
C LEU A 77 -0.71 19.09 2.16
N TRP A 78 0.34 19.92 2.31
CA TRP A 78 1.70 19.45 2.52
C TRP A 78 2.18 19.89 3.90
N ILE A 79 2.40 18.92 4.80
CA ILE A 79 2.64 19.13 6.22
C ILE A 79 4.00 18.55 6.59
N GLU A 80 4.78 19.27 7.41
CA GLU A 80 6.03 18.76 7.98
C GLU A 80 5.69 17.83 9.16
N PRO A 81 5.91 16.50 9.08
CA PRO A 81 5.55 15.59 10.13
C PRO A 81 6.58 15.58 11.25
N HIS A 82 6.13 15.46 12.50
CA HIS A 82 7.00 15.15 13.63
C HIS A 82 7.11 13.63 13.77
N ASN A 83 8.18 13.05 13.20
CA ASN A 83 8.41 11.60 13.17
C ASN A 83 9.46 11.19 14.20
N GLY A 84 9.34 9.96 14.74
CA GLY A 84 10.28 9.42 15.71
C GLY A 84 10.39 7.91 15.74
N HIS A 85 11.29 7.45 16.61
CA HIS A 85 11.45 6.03 16.96
C HIS A 85 11.33 5.84 18.47
N LEU A 86 10.62 4.81 18.88
CA LEU A 86 10.59 4.31 20.24
C LEU A 86 11.60 3.18 20.38
N VAL A 87 12.62 3.39 21.21
CA VAL A 87 13.68 2.42 21.47
C VAL A 87 14.04 2.40 22.95
N ASN A 88 13.95 1.24 23.60
CA ASN A 88 14.17 1.04 25.03
C ASN A 88 13.29 1.97 25.89
N GLY A 89 12.02 2.09 25.57
CA GLY A 89 11.03 2.95 26.26
C GLY A 89 11.26 4.45 26.06
N ARG A 90 12.19 4.86 25.19
CA ARG A 90 12.49 6.28 24.94
C ARG A 90 12.13 6.68 23.50
N ARG A 91 11.43 7.80 23.37
CA ARG A 91 11.11 8.42 22.09
C ARG A 91 12.28 9.27 21.61
N TYR A 92 12.71 9.04 20.37
CA TYR A 92 13.76 9.80 19.69
C TYR A 92 13.17 10.44 18.44
N PRO A 93 13.21 11.78 18.28
CA PRO A 93 12.90 12.41 17.01
C PRO A 93 13.81 11.86 15.90
N PHE A 94 13.26 11.66 14.71
CA PHE A 94 14.02 11.13 13.59
C PHE A 94 13.58 11.75 12.26
N VAL A 95 13.92 13.03 12.09
CA VAL A 95 13.56 13.83 10.91
C VAL A 95 14.81 14.27 10.15
N THR A 96 15.88 14.62 10.87
CA THR A 96 17.11 15.22 10.30
C THR A 96 18.33 14.33 10.47
N ALA A 97 19.44 14.66 9.76
CA ALA A 97 20.74 14.01 9.98
C ALA A 97 21.27 14.26 11.41
N MET A 98 20.94 15.40 12.02
CA MET A 98 21.31 15.71 13.39
C MET A 98 20.64 14.78 14.39
N ASP A 99 19.38 14.37 14.12
CA ASP A 99 18.66 13.42 14.97
C ASP A 99 19.34 12.05 14.99
N LEU A 100 19.91 11.61 13.85
CA LEU A 100 20.73 10.41 13.80
C LEU A 100 21.99 10.56 14.69
N LEU A 101 22.65 11.72 14.71
CA LEU A 101 23.78 11.97 15.59
C LEU A 101 23.37 12.02 17.07
N LYS A 102 22.16 12.49 17.38
CA LYS A 102 21.60 12.53 18.74
C LYS A 102 20.97 11.20 19.19
N PHE A 103 20.87 10.21 18.32
CA PHE A 103 20.26 8.92 18.60
C PHE A 103 21.13 8.04 19.50
N THR A 104 21.08 8.27 20.81
CA THR A 104 21.96 7.62 21.80
C THR A 104 21.69 6.14 22.05
N ALA A 105 20.64 5.57 21.49
CA ALA A 105 20.34 4.12 21.55
C ALA A 105 21.43 3.25 20.92
N ILE A 106 22.29 3.83 20.05
CA ILE A 106 23.43 3.14 19.46
C ILE A 106 24.72 3.97 19.64
N PRO A 107 25.93 3.34 19.64
CA PRO A 107 27.22 4.03 19.74
C PRO A 107 27.43 5.05 18.64
N LEU A 108 28.18 6.11 18.91
CA LEU A 108 28.49 7.19 17.94
C LEU A 108 29.11 6.67 16.64
N THR A 109 30.03 5.71 16.73
CA THR A 109 30.66 5.06 15.57
C THR A 109 29.62 4.38 14.68
N SER A 110 28.60 3.74 15.27
CA SER A 110 27.50 3.11 14.55
C SER A 110 26.59 4.15 13.89
N ARG A 111 26.35 5.32 14.51
CA ARG A 111 25.57 6.42 13.93
C ARG A 111 26.26 6.99 12.69
N ILE A 112 27.58 7.26 12.78
CA ILE A 112 28.38 7.76 11.65
C ILE A 112 28.37 6.74 10.51
N ARG A 113 28.65 5.46 10.81
CA ARG A 113 28.63 4.37 9.83
C ARG A 113 27.25 4.23 9.15
N HIS A 114 26.18 4.34 9.92
CA HIS A 114 24.81 4.32 9.40
C HIS A 114 24.57 5.48 8.42
N GLY A 115 24.98 6.70 8.77
CA GLY A 115 24.86 7.87 7.89
C GLY A 115 25.65 7.69 6.58
N LEU A 116 26.87 7.15 6.63
CA LEU A 116 27.68 6.86 5.43
C LEU A 116 27.02 5.80 4.53
N VAL A 117 26.48 4.73 5.12
CA VAL A 117 25.74 3.69 4.40
C VAL A 117 24.49 4.27 3.74
N ALA A 118 23.75 5.11 4.43
CA ALA A 118 22.56 5.77 3.87
C ALA A 118 22.92 6.69 2.69
N LEU A 119 24.02 7.46 2.80
CA LEU A 119 24.53 8.28 1.69
C LEU A 119 25.03 7.44 0.52
N TYR A 120 25.67 6.31 0.77
CA TYR A 120 26.08 5.37 -0.27
C TYR A 120 24.86 4.82 -1.02
N LEU A 121 23.84 4.32 -0.31
CA LEU A 121 22.62 3.75 -0.91
C LEU A 121 21.84 4.80 -1.69
N ARG A 122 21.76 6.04 -1.21
CA ARG A 122 21.13 7.17 -1.92
C ARG A 122 21.74 7.43 -3.30
N ARG A 123 23.06 7.19 -3.46
CA ARG A 123 23.76 7.41 -4.74
C ARG A 123 23.63 6.27 -5.74
N GLN A 124 23.10 5.11 -5.29
CA GLN A 124 22.93 3.93 -6.15
C GLN A 124 21.61 4.02 -6.91
N LYS A 125 21.64 4.56 -8.15
CA LYS A 125 20.46 4.63 -9.03
C LYS A 125 20.36 3.45 -10.00
N HIS A 126 21.51 2.81 -10.28
CA HIS A 126 21.64 1.73 -11.26
C HIS A 126 22.43 0.56 -10.66
N GLY A 127 22.41 -0.60 -11.33
CA GLY A 127 23.17 -1.77 -10.86
C GLY A 127 22.52 -2.40 -9.63
N LEU A 128 21.19 -2.44 -9.58
CA LEU A 128 20.45 -3.04 -8.47
C LEU A 128 20.55 -4.57 -8.48
N GLU A 129 20.94 -5.16 -9.59
CA GLU A 129 21.13 -6.62 -9.77
C GLU A 129 22.04 -7.20 -8.69
N LYS A 130 23.04 -6.42 -8.22
CA LYS A 130 23.95 -6.81 -7.12
C LYS A 130 23.22 -7.03 -5.77
N TYR A 131 22.02 -6.48 -5.62
CA TYR A 131 21.19 -6.61 -4.41
C TYR A 131 20.13 -7.70 -4.53
N GLU A 132 19.82 -8.20 -5.72
CA GLU A 132 18.75 -9.15 -5.99
C GLU A 132 18.89 -10.45 -5.18
N GLY A 133 20.08 -11.04 -5.17
CA GLY A 133 20.37 -12.31 -4.47
C GLY A 133 20.69 -12.17 -2.97
N VAL A 134 20.52 -10.98 -2.37
CA VAL A 134 20.96 -10.73 -0.98
C VAL A 134 19.77 -10.28 -0.14
N THR A 135 19.62 -10.87 1.06
CA THR A 135 18.60 -10.41 2.00
C THR A 135 18.97 -9.07 2.63
N ALA A 136 17.97 -8.26 2.93
CA ALA A 136 18.11 -6.98 3.60
C ALA A 136 18.86 -7.10 4.94
N ARG A 137 18.51 -8.10 5.76
CA ARG A 137 19.17 -8.39 7.02
C ARG A 137 20.66 -8.66 6.84
N LYS A 138 21.02 -9.61 5.97
CA LYS A 138 22.41 -10.01 5.75
C LYS A 138 23.27 -8.86 5.26
N TRP A 139 22.75 -8.05 4.35
CA TRP A 139 23.44 -6.89 3.81
C TRP A 139 23.60 -5.80 4.86
N MET A 140 22.52 -5.43 5.55
CA MET A 140 22.54 -4.33 6.52
C MET A 140 23.35 -4.67 7.77
N GLU A 141 23.28 -5.89 8.31
CA GLU A 141 24.13 -6.30 9.44
C GLU A 141 25.62 -6.16 9.13
N ARG A 142 26.04 -6.46 7.90
CA ARG A 142 27.42 -6.25 7.43
C ARG A 142 27.74 -4.76 7.27
N ALA A 143 26.80 -3.99 6.70
CA ALA A 143 27.00 -2.58 6.37
C ALA A 143 27.00 -1.67 7.59
N VAL A 144 26.05 -1.81 8.54
CA VAL A 144 25.89 -0.93 9.71
C VAL A 144 26.24 -1.59 11.04
N GLY A 145 26.36 -2.92 11.06
CA GLY A 145 26.59 -3.73 12.25
C GLY A 145 25.30 -4.13 12.96
N LYS A 146 25.31 -5.29 13.67
CA LYS A 146 24.11 -5.88 14.31
C LYS A 146 23.40 -4.92 15.26
N LYS A 147 24.12 -4.14 16.07
CA LYS A 147 23.51 -3.21 17.03
C LYS A 147 22.68 -2.13 16.33
N ALA A 148 23.22 -1.52 15.27
CA ALA A 148 22.49 -0.51 14.50
C ALA A 148 21.35 -1.15 13.69
N PHE A 149 21.55 -2.34 13.14
CA PHE A 149 20.48 -3.07 12.47
C PHE A 149 19.31 -3.33 13.41
N ASN A 150 19.54 -3.87 14.60
CA ASN A 150 18.52 -4.20 15.57
C ASN A 150 17.76 -2.96 16.12
N ALA A 151 18.42 -1.79 16.13
CA ALA A 151 17.77 -0.56 16.59
C ALA A 151 16.92 0.14 15.52
N PHE A 152 17.16 -0.12 14.22
CA PHE A 152 16.48 0.59 13.12
C PHE A 152 15.78 -0.35 12.14
N TRP A 153 16.55 -1.18 11.46
CA TRP A 153 16.06 -1.94 10.30
C TRP A 153 15.40 -3.23 10.68
N GLY A 154 15.91 -3.88 11.73
CA GLY A 154 15.32 -5.10 12.27
C GLY A 154 13.86 -4.91 12.69
N PRO A 155 13.55 -3.88 13.50
CA PRO A 155 12.17 -3.56 13.84
C PRO A 155 11.28 -3.26 12.64
N LEU A 156 11.77 -2.48 11.65
CA LEU A 156 11.03 -2.21 10.42
C LEU A 156 10.72 -3.50 9.64
N LEU A 157 11.73 -4.36 9.45
CA LEU A 157 11.55 -5.61 8.72
C LEU A 157 10.62 -6.58 9.46
N ARG A 158 10.82 -6.76 10.78
CA ARG A 158 9.96 -7.58 11.63
C ARG A 158 8.53 -7.05 11.62
N GLY A 159 8.41 -5.74 11.81
CA GLY A 159 7.14 -5.07 11.82
C GLY A 159 6.33 -5.24 10.55
N LYS A 160 6.97 -5.23 9.39
CA LYS A 160 6.29 -5.28 8.10
C LYS A 160 6.15 -6.69 7.53
N PHE A 161 7.07 -7.58 7.87
CA PHE A 161 7.13 -8.93 7.28
C PHE A 161 7.04 -10.07 8.29
N ALA A 162 6.95 -9.74 9.59
CA ALA A 162 6.83 -10.71 10.69
C ALA A 162 7.81 -11.89 10.51
N ASP A 163 7.32 -13.12 10.37
CA ASP A 163 8.11 -14.33 10.23
C ASP A 163 8.99 -14.37 8.97
N TYR A 164 8.65 -13.57 7.94
CA TYR A 164 9.40 -13.51 6.68
C TYR A 164 10.50 -12.44 6.66
N MET A 165 10.77 -11.74 7.79
CA MET A 165 11.73 -10.64 7.83
C MET A 165 13.13 -11.00 7.33
N ASP A 166 13.54 -12.26 7.47
CA ASP A 166 14.86 -12.77 7.09
C ASP A 166 14.96 -13.11 5.60
N GLU A 167 13.83 -13.15 4.89
CA GLU A 167 13.75 -13.45 3.48
C GLU A 167 13.66 -12.19 2.60
N VAL A 168 13.35 -11.05 3.21
CA VAL A 168 13.15 -9.77 2.50
C VAL A 168 14.41 -9.38 1.72
N GLY A 169 14.23 -9.09 0.43
CA GLY A 169 15.30 -8.71 -0.49
C GLY A 169 15.90 -7.33 -0.17
N MET A 170 17.22 -7.19 -0.37
CA MET A 170 17.90 -5.90 -0.15
C MET A 170 17.45 -4.82 -1.14
N VAL A 171 16.98 -5.18 -2.32
CA VAL A 171 16.44 -4.23 -3.32
C VAL A 171 15.25 -3.46 -2.74
N TRP A 172 14.32 -4.15 -2.08
CA TRP A 172 13.17 -3.51 -1.44
C TRP A 172 13.62 -2.51 -0.35
N LEU A 173 14.55 -2.90 0.53
CA LEU A 173 15.03 -2.01 1.59
C LEU A 173 15.85 -0.84 1.02
N TRP A 174 16.66 -1.09 -0.01
CA TRP A 174 17.37 -0.02 -0.72
C TRP A 174 16.37 1.02 -1.25
N ASN A 175 15.28 0.59 -1.89
CA ASN A 175 14.31 1.50 -2.46
C ASN A 175 13.61 2.34 -1.40
N LYS A 176 13.26 1.76 -0.25
CA LYS A 176 12.74 2.50 0.91
C LYS A 176 13.66 3.63 1.36
N ILE A 177 14.97 3.35 1.42
CA ILE A 177 15.97 4.35 1.78
C ILE A 177 16.09 5.41 0.67
N TYR A 178 16.18 4.98 -0.58
CA TYR A 178 16.33 5.87 -1.74
C TYR A 178 15.14 6.85 -1.87
N LEU A 179 13.91 6.37 -1.84
CA LEU A 179 12.70 7.18 -1.96
C LEU A 179 12.57 8.17 -0.81
N ARG A 180 12.88 7.76 0.41
CA ARG A 180 12.81 8.64 1.59
C ARG A 180 13.84 9.80 1.52
N PHE A 181 14.97 9.59 0.87
CA PHE A 181 15.89 10.69 0.56
C PHE A 181 15.44 11.53 -0.62
N ALA A 182 14.82 10.92 -1.63
CA ALA A 182 14.33 11.62 -2.81
C ALA A 182 13.13 12.53 -2.51
N SER A 183 12.30 12.19 -1.50
CA SER A 183 11.13 12.97 -1.09
C SER A 183 11.47 14.26 -0.32
N ARG A 184 12.73 14.44 0.11
CA ARG A 184 13.13 15.63 0.88
C ARG A 184 13.34 16.83 -0.02
N LYS A 185 12.62 17.93 0.28
CA LYS A 185 12.77 19.23 -0.39
C LYS A 185 14.11 19.92 -0.01
N SER A 186 14.37 21.05 -0.65
CA SER A 186 15.46 21.96 -0.29
C SER A 186 15.38 22.30 1.22
N GLY A 187 16.50 22.13 1.95
CA GLY A 187 16.50 22.26 3.42
C GLY A 187 16.45 20.93 4.18
N ASN A 188 16.41 19.78 3.49
CA ASN A 188 16.45 18.42 4.08
C ASN A 188 15.26 18.07 4.99
N LYS A 189 14.15 18.81 4.90
CA LYS A 189 12.92 18.57 5.64
C LYS A 189 11.99 17.64 4.87
N GLU A 190 11.41 16.66 5.56
CA GLU A 190 10.36 15.81 5.02
C GLU A 190 9.04 16.58 5.01
N SER A 191 8.28 16.45 3.94
CA SER A 191 6.92 16.95 3.85
C SER A 191 6.05 15.83 3.32
N LEU A 192 4.93 15.58 3.98
CA LEU A 192 3.96 14.56 3.61
C LEU A 192 2.66 15.21 3.14
N GLY A 193 2.03 14.60 2.15
CA GLY A 193 0.78 15.07 1.57
C GLY A 193 -0.44 14.35 2.16
N TYR A 194 -1.50 15.10 2.43
CA TYR A 194 -2.81 14.54 2.77
C TYR A 194 -3.92 15.36 2.12
N LEU A 195 -4.94 14.69 1.60
CA LEU A 195 -6.08 15.34 1.00
C LEU A 195 -7.11 15.67 2.08
N ARG A 196 -7.46 16.94 2.23
CA ARG A 196 -8.47 17.37 3.20
C ARG A 196 -9.79 16.63 2.96
N GLY A 197 -10.36 16.06 4.03
CA GLY A 197 -11.58 15.26 3.98
C GLY A 197 -11.39 13.86 3.41
N SER A 198 -10.15 13.33 3.42
CA SER A 198 -9.78 11.96 3.02
C SER A 198 -9.44 11.78 1.53
N PHE A 199 -8.55 10.84 1.25
CA PHE A 199 -8.25 10.40 -0.13
C PHE A 199 -9.47 9.81 -0.86
N ARG A 200 -10.49 9.35 -0.14
CA ARG A 200 -11.77 8.91 -0.71
C ARG A 200 -12.32 9.90 -1.74
N ARG A 201 -12.23 11.21 -1.46
CA ARG A 201 -12.76 12.27 -2.32
C ARG A 201 -12.24 12.20 -3.76
N TYR A 202 -10.95 11.96 -3.95
CA TYR A 202 -10.43 11.92 -5.31
C TYR A 202 -10.74 10.59 -6.02
N TYR A 203 -10.90 9.49 -5.30
CA TYR A 203 -11.36 8.23 -5.90
C TYR A 203 -12.83 8.28 -6.31
N GLU A 204 -13.66 8.93 -5.50
CA GLU A 204 -15.05 9.21 -5.88
C GLU A 204 -15.11 10.13 -7.11
N ALA A 205 -14.31 11.21 -7.13
CA ALA A 205 -14.23 12.10 -8.28
C ALA A 205 -13.73 11.37 -9.55
N LEU A 206 -12.76 10.46 -9.42
CA LEU A 206 -12.29 9.64 -10.52
C LEU A 206 -13.36 8.65 -11.00
N ALA A 207 -14.13 8.06 -10.08
CA ALA A 207 -15.24 7.18 -10.42
C ALA A 207 -16.35 7.94 -11.16
N GLU A 208 -16.72 9.14 -10.71
CA GLU A 208 -17.68 9.99 -11.42
C GLU A 208 -17.17 10.40 -12.81
N HIS A 209 -15.91 10.80 -12.92
CA HIS A 209 -15.29 11.09 -14.22
C HIS A 209 -15.40 9.91 -15.20
N ILE A 210 -15.21 8.67 -14.74
CA ILE A 210 -15.38 7.46 -15.55
C ILE A 210 -16.83 7.32 -16.00
N LYS A 211 -17.80 7.53 -15.11
CA LYS A 211 -19.24 7.45 -15.42
C LYS A 211 -19.69 8.52 -16.40
N GLU A 212 -19.27 9.77 -16.21
CA GLU A 212 -19.59 10.89 -17.11
C GLU A 212 -19.11 10.63 -18.55
N ARG A 213 -18.07 9.83 -18.72
CA ARG A 213 -17.53 9.40 -20.01
C ARG A 213 -18.12 8.08 -20.53
N GLY A 214 -19.24 7.64 -19.95
CA GLY A 214 -20.00 6.47 -20.39
C GLY A 214 -19.50 5.14 -19.84
N GLY A 215 -18.58 5.14 -18.85
CA GLY A 215 -18.22 3.92 -18.12
C GLY A 215 -19.28 3.54 -17.10
N THR A 216 -19.35 2.25 -16.78
CA THR A 216 -20.25 1.72 -15.76
C THR A 216 -19.47 1.18 -14.57
N ILE A 217 -19.91 1.48 -13.36
CA ILE A 217 -19.32 0.95 -12.11
C ILE A 217 -20.44 0.31 -11.29
N HIS A 218 -20.34 -1.00 -11.09
CA HIS A 218 -21.23 -1.79 -10.23
C HIS A 218 -20.55 -1.97 -8.87
N LEU A 219 -21.10 -1.35 -7.84
CA LEU A 219 -20.70 -1.57 -6.44
C LEU A 219 -21.55 -2.71 -5.85
N SER A 220 -21.08 -3.31 -4.73
CA SER A 220 -21.74 -4.47 -4.12
C SER A 220 -22.00 -5.62 -5.11
N ALA A 221 -21.12 -5.73 -6.11
CA ALA A 221 -21.20 -6.68 -7.21
C ALA A 221 -19.94 -7.58 -7.23
N PRO A 222 -19.80 -8.51 -6.26
CA PRO A 222 -18.66 -9.39 -6.21
C PRO A 222 -18.62 -10.32 -7.42
N VAL A 223 -17.47 -10.35 -8.09
CA VAL A 223 -17.25 -11.28 -9.21
C VAL A 223 -17.11 -12.70 -8.65
N GLU A 224 -17.91 -13.59 -9.19
CA GLU A 224 -17.92 -15.02 -8.83
C GLU A 224 -16.91 -15.81 -9.66
N GLU A 225 -16.83 -15.52 -10.97
CA GLU A 225 -16.01 -16.25 -11.92
C GLU A 225 -15.63 -15.40 -13.13
N VAL A 226 -14.40 -15.60 -13.62
CA VAL A 226 -13.99 -15.19 -14.97
C VAL A 226 -14.22 -16.36 -15.92
N VAL A 227 -15.12 -16.16 -16.89
CA VAL A 227 -15.51 -17.19 -17.85
C VAL A 227 -14.57 -17.17 -19.05
N VAL A 228 -14.10 -18.37 -19.45
CA VAL A 228 -13.18 -18.57 -20.58
C VAL A 228 -13.81 -19.59 -21.53
N GLU A 229 -13.84 -19.25 -22.82
CA GLU A 229 -14.37 -20.07 -23.92
C GLU A 229 -13.34 -20.13 -25.03
N ASP A 230 -13.07 -21.32 -25.55
CA ASP A 230 -12.12 -21.54 -26.68
C ASP A 230 -10.74 -20.88 -26.49
N GLY A 231 -10.22 -20.84 -25.23
CA GLY A 231 -8.90 -20.28 -24.90
C GLY A 231 -8.85 -18.74 -24.83
N ALA A 232 -10.00 -18.09 -24.92
CA ALA A 232 -10.14 -16.64 -24.79
C ALA A 232 -11.13 -16.28 -23.67
N VAL A 233 -11.02 -15.07 -23.10
CA VAL A 233 -12.00 -14.59 -22.14
C VAL A 233 -13.37 -14.41 -22.81
N GLY A 234 -14.43 -14.94 -22.22
CA GLY A 234 -15.81 -14.78 -22.63
C GLY A 234 -16.55 -13.71 -21.82
N GLY A 235 -16.16 -13.50 -20.56
CA GLY A 235 -16.81 -12.51 -19.72
C GLY A 235 -16.57 -12.72 -18.22
N ILE A 236 -17.43 -12.09 -17.44
CA ILE A 236 -17.42 -12.10 -15.96
C ILE A 236 -18.80 -12.55 -15.47
N ARG A 237 -18.86 -13.45 -14.49
CA ARG A 237 -20.10 -13.87 -13.82
C ARG A 237 -20.29 -13.10 -12.53
N VAL A 238 -21.47 -12.47 -12.38
CA VAL A 238 -21.88 -11.73 -11.18
C VAL A 238 -23.32 -12.07 -10.87
N ALA A 239 -23.64 -12.45 -9.65
CA ALA A 239 -25.00 -12.87 -9.23
C ALA A 239 -25.61 -13.95 -10.14
N GLY A 240 -24.78 -14.88 -10.64
CA GLY A 240 -25.17 -15.93 -11.57
C GLY A 240 -25.32 -15.49 -13.04
N GLU A 241 -25.29 -14.19 -13.35
CA GLU A 241 -25.44 -13.64 -14.71
C GLU A 241 -24.07 -13.48 -15.39
N LEU A 242 -23.99 -13.83 -16.67
CA LEU A 242 -22.79 -13.64 -17.49
C LEU A 242 -22.83 -12.26 -18.17
N HIS A 243 -21.81 -11.47 -17.89
CA HIS A 243 -21.52 -10.19 -18.55
C HIS A 243 -20.41 -10.41 -19.59
N PRO A 244 -20.68 -10.35 -20.89
CA PRO A 244 -19.67 -10.62 -21.93
C PRO A 244 -18.70 -9.46 -22.10
N PHE A 245 -17.41 -9.77 -22.30
CA PHE A 245 -16.35 -8.80 -22.51
C PHE A 245 -15.33 -9.31 -23.55
N ASP A 246 -14.79 -8.38 -24.35
CA ASP A 246 -13.69 -8.66 -25.28
C ASP A 246 -12.35 -8.83 -24.55
N ALA A 247 -12.20 -8.17 -23.41
CA ALA A 247 -11.07 -8.31 -22.51
C ALA A 247 -11.50 -8.12 -21.05
N VAL A 248 -10.78 -8.77 -20.13
CA VAL A 248 -10.98 -8.64 -18.69
C VAL A 248 -9.65 -8.33 -18.02
N LEU A 249 -9.65 -7.29 -17.18
CA LEU A 249 -8.55 -6.93 -16.28
C LEU A 249 -8.93 -7.26 -14.84
N MET A 250 -8.25 -8.22 -14.24
CA MET A 250 -8.34 -8.49 -12.80
C MET A 250 -7.38 -7.58 -12.05
N THR A 251 -7.86 -6.88 -11.00
CA THR A 251 -7.03 -6.01 -10.16
C THR A 251 -7.01 -6.47 -8.70
N THR A 252 -7.49 -7.68 -8.46
CA THR A 252 -7.60 -8.30 -7.14
C THR A 252 -6.28 -8.91 -6.67
N PRO A 253 -6.04 -9.02 -5.34
CA PRO A 253 -4.93 -9.80 -4.82
C PRO A 253 -4.93 -11.23 -5.35
N ASN A 254 -3.74 -11.86 -5.43
CA ASN A 254 -3.60 -13.23 -5.99
C ASN A 254 -4.57 -14.25 -5.37
N ILE A 255 -4.80 -14.14 -4.05
CA ILE A 255 -5.72 -15.04 -3.32
C ILE A 255 -7.15 -14.97 -3.89
N ILE A 256 -7.63 -13.77 -4.20
CA ILE A 256 -8.95 -13.58 -4.80
C ILE A 256 -8.93 -13.97 -6.27
N THR A 257 -7.90 -13.55 -7.02
CA THR A 257 -7.71 -13.91 -8.42
C THR A 257 -7.78 -15.44 -8.62
N ARG A 258 -7.07 -16.21 -7.80
CA ARG A 258 -7.09 -17.68 -7.82
C ARG A 258 -8.48 -18.27 -7.61
N LYS A 259 -9.29 -17.62 -6.77
CA LYS A 259 -10.67 -18.07 -6.49
C LYS A 259 -11.62 -17.81 -7.66
N ILE A 260 -11.52 -16.60 -8.27
CA ILE A 260 -12.47 -16.19 -9.33
C ILE A 260 -12.03 -16.62 -10.74
N ALA A 261 -10.77 -17.01 -10.92
CA ALA A 261 -10.21 -17.46 -12.19
C ALA A 261 -9.50 -18.81 -12.06
N PRO A 262 -10.21 -19.90 -11.69
CA PRO A 262 -9.62 -21.25 -11.54
C PRO A 262 -9.11 -21.82 -12.87
N VAL A 263 -9.51 -21.24 -13.99
CA VAL A 263 -9.12 -21.61 -15.35
C VAL A 263 -7.74 -21.13 -15.78
N LEU A 264 -7.06 -20.34 -14.95
CA LEU A 264 -5.70 -19.84 -15.24
C LEU A 264 -4.73 -21.02 -15.51
N PRO A 265 -3.80 -20.86 -16.49
CA PRO A 265 -2.81 -21.90 -16.77
C PRO A 265 -1.98 -22.27 -15.55
N ALA A 266 -1.62 -23.54 -15.41
CA ALA A 266 -0.85 -24.06 -14.27
C ALA A 266 0.46 -23.27 -14.05
N GLU A 267 1.19 -22.98 -15.13
CA GLU A 267 2.43 -22.20 -15.08
C GLU A 267 2.20 -20.78 -14.50
N TYR A 268 1.09 -20.13 -14.87
CA TYR A 268 0.75 -18.81 -14.35
C TYR A 268 0.34 -18.87 -12.89
N THR A 269 -0.45 -19.88 -12.51
CA THR A 269 -0.88 -20.07 -11.12
C THR A 269 0.28 -20.38 -10.18
N GLU A 270 1.30 -21.12 -10.63
CA GLU A 270 2.54 -21.34 -9.87
C GLU A 270 3.27 -20.02 -9.57
N ILE A 271 3.28 -19.07 -10.51
CA ILE A 271 3.88 -17.74 -10.27
C ILE A 271 3.09 -16.99 -9.19
N LEU A 272 1.75 -17.01 -9.26
CA LEU A 272 0.89 -16.36 -8.27
C LEU A 272 1.07 -16.98 -6.86
N ASP A 273 1.21 -18.30 -6.77
CA ASP A 273 1.30 -19.04 -5.52
C ASP A 273 2.68 -18.86 -4.83
N ARG A 274 3.72 -18.46 -5.57
CA ARG A 274 5.03 -18.10 -4.99
C ARG A 274 5.00 -16.82 -4.17
N VAL A 275 4.04 -15.91 -4.44
CA VAL A 275 3.94 -14.67 -3.71
C VAL A 275 3.12 -14.86 -2.44
N ARG A 276 3.79 -14.77 -1.31
CA ARG A 276 3.16 -14.81 0.01
C ARG A 276 2.73 -13.42 0.44
N TYR A 277 1.71 -13.36 1.31
CA TYR A 277 1.20 -12.11 1.85
C TYR A 277 1.27 -12.10 3.37
N GLN A 278 1.49 -10.92 3.93
CA GLN A 278 1.19 -10.59 5.32
C GLN A 278 -0.16 -9.90 5.40
N TRP A 279 -0.94 -10.26 6.38
CA TRP A 279 -2.12 -9.50 6.76
C TRP A 279 -1.70 -8.12 7.27
N ALA A 280 -2.28 -7.06 6.77
CA ALA A 280 -2.22 -5.76 7.43
C ALA A 280 -3.31 -5.71 8.49
N THR A 281 -2.96 -5.29 9.71
CA THR A 281 -3.91 -5.05 10.79
C THR A 281 -3.74 -3.64 11.33
N CYS A 282 -4.85 -3.01 11.69
CA CYS A 282 -4.83 -1.67 12.24
C CYS A 282 -5.93 -1.49 13.28
N LEU A 283 -5.53 -1.20 14.52
CA LEU A 283 -6.44 -0.72 15.54
C LEU A 283 -6.49 0.80 15.45
N VAL A 284 -7.66 1.36 15.21
CA VAL A 284 -7.90 2.80 15.16
C VAL A 284 -8.64 3.21 16.42
N LEU A 285 -8.11 4.19 17.11
CA LEU A 285 -8.68 4.73 18.33
C LEU A 285 -9.08 6.19 18.13
N THR A 286 -10.21 6.59 18.69
CA THR A 286 -10.49 7.99 18.99
C THR A 286 -10.30 8.23 20.47
N LEU A 287 -9.50 9.25 20.80
CA LEU A 287 -9.19 9.62 22.19
C LEU A 287 -9.78 11.00 22.51
N ASP A 288 -9.98 11.27 23.80
CA ASP A 288 -10.41 12.58 24.31
C ASP A 288 -9.26 13.60 24.40
N ARG A 289 -8.02 13.13 24.29
CA ARG A 289 -6.77 13.91 24.36
C ARG A 289 -5.66 13.26 23.54
N PRO A 290 -4.53 13.97 23.25
CA PRO A 290 -3.43 13.40 22.49
C PRO A 290 -2.73 12.29 23.29
N LEU A 291 -2.27 11.25 22.56
CA LEU A 291 -1.42 10.19 23.10
C LEU A 291 0.05 10.65 23.17
N SER A 292 0.51 11.37 22.15
CA SER A 292 1.89 11.83 21.99
C SER A 292 1.95 13.16 21.21
N ASP A 293 3.17 13.66 21.05
CA ASP A 293 3.47 14.81 20.21
C ASP A 293 3.98 14.45 18.80
N MET A 294 3.98 13.14 18.46
CA MET A 294 4.52 12.64 17.20
C MET A 294 3.40 12.19 16.25
N TYR A 295 3.56 12.56 14.96
CA TYR A 295 2.69 12.03 13.91
C TYR A 295 2.97 10.53 13.68
N TRP A 296 4.24 10.17 13.46
CA TRP A 296 4.66 8.80 13.22
C TRP A 296 5.70 8.35 14.24
N LEU A 297 5.40 7.29 14.96
CA LEU A 297 6.33 6.66 15.88
C LEU A 297 6.58 5.21 15.45
N SER A 298 7.78 4.95 14.92
CA SER A 298 8.23 3.58 14.64
C SER A 298 8.62 2.88 15.93
N ILE A 299 8.13 1.69 16.14
CA ILE A 299 8.32 0.92 17.38
C ILE A 299 9.47 -0.08 17.19
N ALA A 300 10.58 0.11 17.89
CA ALA A 300 11.68 -0.84 17.92
C ALA A 300 11.63 -1.79 19.12
N ASP A 301 10.90 -1.40 20.14
CA ASP A 301 10.66 -2.21 21.33
C ASP A 301 9.74 -3.40 21.01
N ASP A 302 9.80 -4.43 21.84
CA ASP A 302 8.96 -5.62 21.70
C ASP A 302 7.54 -5.32 22.19
N LEU A 303 6.78 -4.61 21.37
CA LEU A 303 5.37 -4.27 21.58
C LEU A 303 4.50 -5.00 20.57
N PRO A 304 3.20 -5.20 20.87
CA PRO A 304 2.29 -5.95 19.99
C PRO A 304 1.88 -5.20 18.70
N PHE A 305 2.41 -4.01 18.48
CA PHE A 305 2.25 -3.21 17.26
C PHE A 305 3.59 -2.60 16.85
N VAL A 306 3.75 -2.25 15.58
CA VAL A 306 5.04 -1.85 14.98
C VAL A 306 5.12 -0.38 14.61
N ALA A 307 3.98 0.29 14.56
CA ALA A 307 3.89 1.73 14.39
C ALA A 307 2.68 2.29 15.14
N CYS A 308 2.87 3.48 15.71
CA CYS A 308 1.81 4.33 16.23
C CYS A 308 1.78 5.60 15.36
N VAL A 309 0.64 5.84 14.71
CA VAL A 309 0.44 7.02 13.88
C VAL A 309 -0.67 7.87 14.50
N GLU A 310 -0.29 8.96 15.14
CA GLU A 310 -1.27 9.90 15.68
C GLU A 310 -1.65 10.91 14.61
N HIS A 311 -2.71 10.59 13.88
CA HIS A 311 -3.18 11.32 12.71
C HIS A 311 -3.48 12.78 13.03
N THR A 312 -3.94 13.07 14.23
CA THR A 312 -4.29 14.42 14.65
C THR A 312 -3.10 15.26 15.13
N ASN A 313 -1.87 14.75 15.05
CA ASN A 313 -0.64 15.55 15.02
C ASN A 313 -0.24 15.95 13.58
N PHE A 314 -1.02 15.53 12.59
CA PHE A 314 -0.85 15.83 11.17
C PHE A 314 -2.05 16.62 10.62
N MET A 315 -3.28 16.18 10.94
CA MET A 315 -4.54 16.87 10.68
C MET A 315 -5.13 17.39 11.99
N LYS A 316 -6.04 18.35 11.91
CA LYS A 316 -6.61 18.94 13.13
C LYS A 316 -7.73 18.09 13.73
N PRO A 317 -7.81 17.93 15.06
CA PRO A 317 -8.90 17.19 15.72
C PRO A 317 -10.30 17.72 15.36
N GLU A 318 -10.43 19.02 15.10
CA GLU A 318 -11.71 19.66 14.74
C GLU A 318 -12.31 19.05 13.45
N GLU A 319 -11.47 18.59 12.52
CA GLU A 319 -11.93 17.92 11.30
C GLU A 319 -12.59 16.57 11.59
N TYR A 320 -12.37 16.01 12.78
CA TYR A 320 -12.88 14.72 13.24
C TYR A 320 -13.78 14.84 14.50
N GLY A 321 -14.51 15.95 14.61
CA GLY A 321 -15.42 16.20 15.73
C GLY A 321 -14.71 16.38 17.08
N GLY A 322 -13.49 16.90 17.10
CA GLY A 322 -12.68 17.11 18.31
C GLY A 322 -12.07 15.82 18.87
N ASN A 323 -11.97 14.77 18.06
CA ASN A 323 -11.33 13.52 18.47
C ASN A 323 -9.84 13.53 18.10
N HIS A 324 -9.00 13.03 19.01
CA HIS A 324 -7.62 12.66 18.71
C HIS A 324 -7.59 11.26 18.14
N ILE A 325 -6.97 11.08 16.97
CA ILE A 325 -7.01 9.82 16.21
C ILE A 325 -5.64 9.16 16.25
N VAL A 326 -5.61 7.91 16.69
CA VAL A 326 -4.42 7.09 16.79
C VAL A 326 -4.63 5.78 16.03
N TYR A 327 -3.73 5.50 15.08
CA TYR A 327 -3.60 4.21 14.42
C TYR A 327 -2.48 3.39 15.06
N LEU A 328 -2.77 2.17 15.46
CA LEU A 328 -1.79 1.18 15.91
C LEU A 328 -1.70 0.08 14.86
N SER A 329 -0.66 0.15 14.06
CA SER A 329 -0.49 -0.75 12.91
C SER A 329 0.37 -1.95 13.25
N ASN A 330 0.00 -3.09 12.70
CA ASN A 330 0.79 -4.32 12.74
C ASN A 330 0.63 -5.12 11.44
N TYR A 331 1.51 -6.08 11.23
CA TYR A 331 1.39 -7.09 10.20
C TYR A 331 1.43 -8.48 10.86
N ALA A 332 0.61 -9.38 10.37
CA ALA A 332 0.44 -10.69 10.96
C ALA A 332 0.52 -11.79 9.89
N SER A 333 1.19 -12.88 10.20
CA SER A 333 1.14 -14.09 9.39
C SER A 333 -0.24 -14.77 9.56
N SER A 334 -0.65 -15.55 8.57
CA SER A 334 -1.87 -16.36 8.66
C SER A 334 -1.81 -17.26 9.90
N GLY A 335 -2.93 -17.33 10.64
CA GLY A 335 -3.00 -18.08 11.90
C GLY A 335 -2.52 -17.34 13.15
N ASN A 336 -2.07 -16.08 13.03
CA ASN A 336 -1.74 -15.27 14.20
C ASN A 336 -3.02 -15.00 15.02
N PRO A 337 -3.01 -15.23 16.36
CA PRO A 337 -4.20 -15.06 17.20
C PRO A 337 -4.85 -13.67 17.12
N VAL A 338 -4.10 -12.61 16.84
CA VAL A 338 -4.65 -11.26 16.70
C VAL A 338 -5.70 -11.17 15.60
N LEU A 339 -5.64 -12.05 14.59
CA LEU A 339 -6.60 -12.06 13.49
C LEU A 339 -7.99 -12.53 13.90
N GLU A 340 -8.11 -13.24 15.04
CA GLU A 340 -9.39 -13.71 15.58
C GLU A 340 -9.98 -12.76 16.65
N MET A 341 -9.22 -11.74 17.06
CA MET A 341 -9.63 -10.78 18.07
C MET A 341 -10.61 -9.75 17.51
N ASP A 342 -11.50 -9.26 18.37
CA ASP A 342 -12.29 -8.05 18.14
C ASP A 342 -11.52 -6.79 18.57
N ALA A 343 -12.09 -5.60 18.29
CA ALA A 343 -11.43 -4.33 18.58
C ALA A 343 -11.14 -4.14 20.09
N ARG A 344 -12.03 -4.62 20.98
CA ARG A 344 -11.86 -4.52 22.43
C ARG A 344 -10.73 -5.42 22.92
N GLN A 345 -10.68 -6.65 22.44
CA GLN A 345 -9.63 -7.61 22.79
C GLN A 345 -8.26 -7.12 22.30
N VAL A 346 -8.19 -6.54 21.10
CA VAL A 346 -6.96 -5.93 20.58
C VAL A 346 -6.55 -4.72 21.40
N LEU A 347 -7.49 -3.85 21.82
CA LEU A 347 -7.20 -2.72 22.70
C LEU A 347 -6.65 -3.19 24.03
N GLU A 348 -7.27 -4.18 24.66
CA GLU A 348 -6.79 -4.79 25.93
C GLU A 348 -5.35 -5.34 25.75
N HIS A 349 -5.11 -6.06 24.66
CA HIS A 349 -3.79 -6.59 24.32
C HIS A 349 -2.74 -5.51 24.06
N TYR A 350 -3.14 -4.36 23.44
CA TYR A 350 -2.22 -3.28 23.09
C TYR A 350 -2.02 -2.26 24.23
N THR A 351 -2.88 -2.24 25.25
CA THR A 351 -2.84 -1.28 26.39
C THR A 351 -1.47 -1.22 27.08
N PRO A 352 -0.76 -2.33 27.38
CA PRO A 352 0.57 -2.25 27.95
C PRO A 352 1.57 -1.48 27.05
N GLY A 353 1.48 -1.66 25.74
CA GLY A 353 2.31 -0.95 24.78
C GLY A 353 1.97 0.55 24.68
N LEU A 354 0.70 0.92 24.79
CA LEU A 354 0.28 2.33 24.85
C LEU A 354 0.86 3.03 26.08
N LYS A 355 0.93 2.35 27.23
CA LYS A 355 1.58 2.88 28.44
C LYS A 355 3.09 3.03 28.31
N VAL A 356 3.77 2.29 27.42
CA VAL A 356 5.18 2.51 27.11
C VAL A 356 5.36 3.80 26.28
N ILE A 357 4.41 4.09 25.36
CA ILE A 357 4.42 5.35 24.61
C ILE A 357 4.10 6.55 25.51
N ASN A 358 3.05 6.43 26.31
CA ASN A 358 2.64 7.45 27.27
C ASN A 358 2.31 6.78 28.62
N PRO A 359 3.14 6.94 29.66
CA PRO A 359 2.92 6.34 30.97
C PRO A 359 1.60 6.75 31.64
N ASP A 360 1.06 7.91 31.28
CA ASP A 360 -0.20 8.43 31.82
C ASP A 360 -1.43 7.88 31.08
N PHE A 361 -1.22 7.09 30.00
CA PHE A 361 -2.33 6.53 29.24
C PHE A 361 -3.23 5.68 30.11
N ASP A 362 -4.52 6.01 30.06
CA ASP A 362 -5.59 5.24 30.70
C ASP A 362 -6.64 4.82 29.66
N PRO A 363 -7.15 3.59 29.68
CA PRO A 363 -8.19 3.15 28.76
C PRO A 363 -9.44 4.03 28.71
N SER A 364 -9.72 4.80 29.78
CA SER A 364 -10.82 5.77 29.80
C SER A 364 -10.67 6.93 28.84
N TRP A 365 -9.46 7.18 28.29
CA TRP A 365 -9.25 8.19 27.24
C TRP A 365 -9.86 7.74 25.89
N VAL A 366 -10.09 6.42 25.71
CA VAL A 366 -10.62 5.86 24.48
C VAL A 366 -12.13 6.10 24.38
N ARG A 367 -12.55 6.86 23.38
CA ARG A 367 -13.96 7.06 23.06
C ARG A 367 -14.51 5.93 22.21
N ASN A 368 -13.75 5.54 21.18
CA ASN A 368 -14.11 4.43 20.27
C ASN A 368 -12.87 3.68 19.83
N ALA A 369 -13.06 2.42 19.43
CA ALA A 369 -12.03 1.55 18.88
C ALA A 369 -12.59 0.74 17.69
N TRP A 370 -11.85 0.68 16.60
CA TRP A 370 -12.14 -0.14 15.41
C TRP A 370 -10.90 -0.95 15.05
N PHE A 371 -11.11 -2.20 14.65
CA PHE A 371 -10.02 -3.06 14.23
C PHE A 371 -10.24 -3.53 12.79
N PHE A 372 -9.31 -3.16 11.91
CA PHE A 372 -9.33 -3.48 10.48
C PHE A 372 -8.28 -4.51 10.13
N LYS A 373 -8.62 -5.42 9.21
CA LYS A 373 -7.77 -6.52 8.76
C LYS A 373 -7.86 -6.65 7.24
N ASP A 374 -6.70 -6.83 6.56
CA ASP A 374 -6.63 -7.05 5.12
C ASP A 374 -5.65 -8.19 4.81
N PRO A 375 -6.12 -9.34 4.26
CA PRO A 375 -5.28 -10.49 3.93
C PRO A 375 -4.31 -10.23 2.77
N GLY A 376 -4.65 -9.30 1.88
CA GLY A 376 -3.80 -8.86 0.77
C GLY A 376 -2.90 -7.67 1.11
N GLY A 377 -2.72 -7.37 2.40
CA GLY A 377 -2.14 -6.14 2.88
C GLY A 377 -0.70 -5.90 2.43
N GLN A 378 0.18 -6.92 2.44
CA GLN A 378 1.59 -6.76 2.09
C GLN A 378 2.15 -8.00 1.40
N PRO A 379 2.49 -7.93 0.10
CA PRO A 379 3.30 -8.97 -0.54
C PRO A 379 4.69 -9.06 0.09
N VAL A 380 5.19 -10.28 0.26
CA VAL A 380 6.54 -10.52 0.76
C VAL A 380 7.53 -10.42 -0.40
N ILE A 381 8.33 -9.38 -0.40
CA ILE A 381 9.31 -9.11 -1.45
C ILE A 381 10.65 -9.76 -1.07
N GLY A 382 10.84 -11.00 -1.51
CA GLY A 382 12.03 -11.79 -1.23
C GLY A 382 13.24 -11.46 -2.13
N THR A 383 14.28 -12.29 -2.01
CA THR A 383 15.43 -12.22 -2.93
C THR A 383 15.04 -12.67 -4.35
N ASN A 384 15.64 -12.05 -5.37
CA ASN A 384 15.36 -12.31 -6.79
C ASN A 384 13.88 -12.14 -7.17
N TYR A 385 13.17 -11.25 -6.49
CA TYR A 385 11.75 -11.05 -6.70
C TYR A 385 11.41 -10.63 -8.13
N SER A 386 12.31 -9.92 -8.82
CA SER A 386 12.16 -9.55 -10.24
C SER A 386 11.82 -10.73 -11.16
N ARG A 387 12.23 -11.95 -10.78
CA ARG A 387 11.96 -13.20 -11.52
C ARG A 387 10.65 -13.89 -11.13
N SER A 388 9.99 -13.38 -10.09
CA SER A 388 8.73 -13.91 -9.54
C SER A 388 7.55 -12.97 -9.76
N ILE A 389 7.76 -11.84 -10.45
CA ILE A 389 6.71 -10.89 -10.78
C ILE A 389 5.78 -11.52 -11.82
N PRO A 390 4.46 -11.64 -11.56
CA PRO A 390 3.53 -12.15 -12.55
C PRO A 390 3.50 -11.23 -13.78
N PRO A 391 3.52 -11.75 -15.02
CA PRO A 391 3.27 -10.92 -16.19
C PRO A 391 1.82 -10.42 -16.21
N PHE A 392 1.54 -9.29 -16.86
CA PHE A 392 0.17 -8.78 -17.02
C PHE A 392 -0.72 -9.73 -17.80
N ALA A 393 -0.22 -10.28 -18.89
CA ALA A 393 -0.93 -11.27 -19.70
C ALA A 393 -0.88 -12.64 -19.03
N THR A 394 -2.06 -13.26 -18.84
CA THR A 394 -2.20 -14.51 -18.08
C THR A 394 -1.92 -15.78 -18.91
N GLY A 395 -1.72 -15.63 -20.23
CA GLY A 395 -1.67 -16.76 -21.17
C GLY A 395 -3.05 -17.12 -21.77
N ILE A 396 -4.14 -16.58 -21.23
CA ILE A 396 -5.49 -16.66 -21.83
C ILE A 396 -5.71 -15.40 -22.65
N ALA A 397 -6.16 -15.54 -23.89
CA ALA A 397 -6.40 -14.40 -24.77
C ALA A 397 -7.43 -13.44 -24.16
N GLY A 398 -7.10 -12.15 -24.10
CA GLY A 398 -7.96 -11.11 -23.52
C GLY A 398 -8.04 -11.09 -22.00
N LEU A 399 -7.34 -11.96 -21.27
CA LEU A 399 -7.35 -11.97 -19.80
C LEU A 399 -6.03 -11.44 -19.21
N TYR A 400 -6.16 -10.42 -18.35
CA TYR A 400 -5.02 -9.71 -17.75
C TYR A 400 -5.13 -9.67 -16.23
N LEU A 401 -4.00 -9.58 -15.56
CA LEU A 401 -3.87 -9.35 -14.12
C LEU A 401 -2.92 -8.18 -13.86
N ALA A 402 -3.33 -7.23 -13.05
CA ALA A 402 -2.45 -6.22 -12.49
C ALA A 402 -2.81 -5.96 -11.03
N ASN A 403 -1.84 -6.11 -10.12
CA ASN A 403 -2.05 -5.85 -8.70
C ASN A 403 -0.73 -5.49 -7.99
N THR A 404 -0.78 -5.32 -6.69
CA THR A 404 0.35 -4.85 -5.88
C THR A 404 1.58 -5.77 -5.90
N THR A 405 1.47 -7.03 -6.36
CA THR A 405 2.62 -7.93 -6.49
C THR A 405 3.56 -7.57 -7.64
N GLN A 406 3.09 -6.76 -8.58
CA GLN A 406 3.88 -6.27 -9.72
C GLN A 406 4.56 -4.93 -9.43
N VAL A 407 4.27 -4.31 -8.28
CA VAL A 407 4.98 -3.09 -7.83
C VAL A 407 6.37 -3.48 -7.34
N TYR A 408 7.41 -3.18 -8.12
CA TYR A 408 8.80 -3.49 -7.82
C TYR A 408 9.75 -2.59 -8.63
N PRO A 409 10.85 -2.09 -8.05
CA PRO A 409 11.37 -2.32 -6.69
C PRO A 409 10.69 -1.50 -5.59
N GLU A 410 9.69 -0.71 -5.93
CA GLU A 410 8.94 0.13 -5.02
C GLU A 410 8.17 -0.71 -3.99
N ASP A 411 7.74 -0.05 -2.93
CA ASP A 411 6.75 -0.62 -2.04
C ASP A 411 5.34 -0.27 -2.52
N ARG A 412 4.38 -1.11 -2.20
CA ARG A 412 2.98 -0.86 -2.52
C ARG A 412 2.55 0.54 -2.06
N GLY A 413 1.76 1.22 -2.86
CA GLY A 413 1.26 2.56 -2.58
C GLY A 413 0.35 3.07 -3.69
N GLN A 414 -0.43 4.10 -3.38
CA GLN A 414 -1.39 4.69 -4.31
C GLN A 414 -0.72 5.13 -5.61
N ASN A 415 0.41 5.82 -5.52
CA ASN A 415 1.16 6.34 -6.66
C ASN A 415 1.56 5.24 -7.65
N TYR A 416 2.09 4.14 -7.14
CA TYR A 416 2.54 3.02 -7.99
C TYR A 416 1.37 2.19 -8.52
N SER A 417 0.28 2.11 -7.77
CA SER A 417 -0.97 1.48 -8.24
C SER A 417 -1.58 2.25 -9.41
N LEU A 418 -1.56 3.59 -9.38
CA LEU A 418 -1.99 4.42 -10.51
C LEU A 418 -1.10 4.20 -11.75
N GLN A 419 0.23 4.20 -11.57
CA GLN A 419 1.19 3.95 -12.66
C GLN A 419 0.98 2.59 -13.29
N LEU A 420 0.81 1.55 -12.47
CA LEU A 420 0.57 0.19 -12.94
C LEU A 420 -0.75 0.07 -13.71
N GLY A 421 -1.80 0.77 -13.25
CA GLY A 421 -3.09 0.86 -13.95
C GLY A 421 -2.96 1.50 -15.34
N GLU A 422 -2.19 2.59 -15.44
CA GLU A 422 -1.90 3.21 -16.74
C GLU A 422 -1.10 2.28 -17.68
N GLU A 423 -0.12 1.57 -17.13
CA GLU A 423 0.74 0.67 -17.88
C GLU A 423 -0.04 -0.51 -18.46
N VAL A 424 -0.82 -1.21 -17.62
CA VAL A 424 -1.63 -2.36 -18.06
C VAL A 424 -2.72 -1.95 -19.06
N ALA A 425 -3.32 -0.77 -18.91
CA ALA A 425 -4.29 -0.25 -19.87
C ALA A 425 -3.69 -0.03 -21.25
N ARG A 426 -2.48 0.55 -21.32
CA ARG A 426 -1.76 0.72 -22.58
C ARG A 426 -1.36 -0.61 -23.23
N LEU A 427 -0.97 -1.60 -22.41
CA LEU A 427 -0.69 -2.96 -22.90
C LEU A 427 -1.94 -3.60 -23.50
N ILE A 428 -3.07 -3.58 -22.79
CA ILE A 428 -4.36 -4.10 -23.30
C ILE A 428 -4.69 -3.46 -24.65
N HIS A 429 -4.58 -2.13 -24.76
CA HIS A 429 -4.83 -1.42 -26.02
C HIS A 429 -3.89 -1.88 -27.16
N ALA A 430 -2.61 -2.06 -26.87
CA ALA A 430 -1.62 -2.49 -27.86
C ALA A 430 -1.89 -3.91 -28.38
N ASP A 431 -2.22 -4.85 -27.48
CA ASP A 431 -2.52 -6.24 -27.83
C ASP A 431 -3.75 -6.34 -28.74
N VAL A 432 -4.78 -5.55 -28.43
CA VAL A 432 -6.00 -5.46 -29.25
C VAL A 432 -5.70 -4.98 -30.65
N ARG A 433 -4.92 -3.92 -30.79
CA ARG A 433 -4.53 -3.41 -32.11
C ARG A 433 -3.72 -4.42 -32.90
N ALA A 434 -2.84 -5.18 -32.26
CA ALA A 434 -2.07 -6.24 -32.87
C ALA A 434 -2.97 -7.38 -33.42
N VAL A 435 -3.99 -7.78 -32.66
CA VAL A 435 -4.99 -8.78 -33.10
C VAL A 435 -5.83 -8.27 -34.26
N ALA A 436 -6.31 -7.02 -34.20
CA ALA A 436 -7.07 -6.40 -35.28
C ALA A 436 -6.25 -6.28 -36.57
N ALA A 437 -4.98 -5.86 -36.48
CA ALA A 437 -4.09 -5.75 -37.62
C ALA A 437 -3.83 -7.13 -38.31
N ARG A 438 -3.67 -8.19 -37.51
CA ARG A 438 -3.52 -9.56 -38.03
C ARG A 438 -4.79 -10.05 -38.77
N LYS A 439 -5.98 -9.76 -38.22
CA LYS A 439 -7.28 -10.10 -38.87
C LYS A 439 -7.51 -9.29 -40.15
N GLY A 440 -7.09 -8.02 -40.20
CA GLY A 440 -7.23 -7.17 -41.37
C GLY A 440 -6.18 -7.41 -42.47
N ALA A 441 -5.07 -8.10 -42.20
CA ALA A 441 -4.07 -8.49 -43.19
C ALA A 441 -4.47 -9.72 -44.03
N TRP A 442 -5.63 -10.30 -43.78
CA TRP A 442 -6.19 -11.46 -44.50
C TRP A 442 -7.42 -11.09 -45.36
N ILE A 443 -7.71 -9.78 -45.55
CA ILE A 443 -8.69 -9.24 -46.50
C ILE A 443 -7.95 -8.45 -47.55
#